data_17d0e164e2bcdf468a9a99fea39c4e05
#
_entry.id   17d0e164e2bcdf468a9a99fea39c4e05
#
_cell.length_a   1.000
_cell.length_b   1.000
_cell.length_c   1.000
_cell.angle_alpha   90.00
_cell.angle_beta   90.00
_cell.angle_gamma   90.00
#
_symmetry.space_group_name_H-M   'P 1'
#
loop_
_entity.id
_entity.type
_entity.pdbx_description
1 polymer ?
#
loop_
_entity_poly.entity_id
_entity_poly.type
_entity_poly.pdbx_seq_one_letter_code
_entity_poly.pdbx_strand_id
1 'polypeptide(L)'
;MAIVEKNNSKEEKIDYNQDIIVALDDLQDPGNLGTILRTVDSIGINQILVSKGTADSYNPKVVRSTMGAIFRVKIIECEDLEKTLKEIKKRKFEILVTSLQTENSIYDIKYNKKVIVIGNEANGVEEKIQNMADVKVKIPMLGKTESLNASVATGIILYEYVRQKIK
;
A
#
# COMPACT_ATOMS: atom_id res chain seq x y z
N MET A 1 -3.28 32.09 3.13
CA MET A 1 -2.53 31.10 2.32
C MET A 1 -1.20 30.90 3.03
N ALA A 2 -0.84 29.66 3.37
CA ALA A 2 0.48 29.33 3.94
C ALA A 2 1.32 28.64 2.87
N ILE A 3 2.59 28.99 2.77
CA ILE A 3 3.60 28.29 1.97
C ILE A 3 4.38 27.44 2.97
N VAL A 4 4.38 26.11 2.74
CA VAL A 4 5.10 25.18 3.59
C VAL A 4 6.21 24.54 2.74
N GLU A 5 7.40 24.49 3.30
CA GLU A 5 8.54 23.87 2.63
C GLU A 5 8.30 22.33 2.58
N LYS A 6 8.44 21.75 1.38
CA LYS A 6 8.36 20.30 1.21
C LYS A 6 9.60 19.68 1.82
N ASN A 7 9.44 18.80 2.78
CA ASN A 7 10.55 18.07 3.38
C ASN A 7 11.08 17.04 2.36
N ASN A 8 12.06 17.45 1.55
CA ASN A 8 12.70 16.62 0.53
C ASN A 8 13.81 15.75 1.13
N SER A 9 13.53 15.03 2.20
CA SER A 9 14.49 14.05 2.71
C SER A 9 14.57 12.87 1.74
N LYS A 10 15.45 12.98 0.74
CA LYS A 10 15.74 11.92 -0.26
C LYS A 10 16.28 10.61 0.35
N GLU A 11 16.42 10.53 1.66
CA GLU A 11 16.95 9.37 2.39
C GLU A 11 16.06 8.97 3.57
N GLU A 12 14.75 9.02 3.41
CA GLU A 12 13.92 8.51 4.47
C GLU A 12 14.05 6.98 4.58
N LYS A 13 14.67 6.54 5.66
CA LYS A 13 14.86 5.12 5.93
C LYS A 13 13.53 4.45 6.23
N ILE A 14 13.32 3.29 5.62
CA ILE A 14 12.17 2.42 5.91
C ILE A 14 12.29 1.90 7.34
N ASP A 15 11.22 2.02 8.11
CA ASP A 15 11.11 1.41 9.43
C ASP A 15 10.68 -0.07 9.29
N TYR A 16 11.57 -0.98 9.68
CA TYR A 16 11.36 -2.42 9.62
C TYR A 16 10.78 -3.01 10.92
N ASN A 17 10.47 -2.19 11.92
CA ASN A 17 9.90 -2.66 13.18
C ASN A 17 8.40 -2.96 13.07
N GLN A 18 7.74 -2.51 12.03
CA GLN A 18 6.34 -2.81 11.77
C GLN A 18 6.15 -4.21 11.16
N ASP A 19 5.02 -4.85 11.45
CA ASP A 19 4.67 -6.14 10.84
C ASP A 19 4.24 -5.99 9.38
N ILE A 20 3.65 -4.84 9.06
CA ILE A 20 3.11 -4.56 7.72
C ILE A 20 3.72 -3.28 7.17
N ILE A 21 4.11 -3.34 5.91
CA ILE A 21 4.45 -2.19 5.08
C ILE A 21 3.44 -2.18 3.91
N VAL A 22 2.91 -1.02 3.58
CA VAL A 22 2.05 -0.85 2.41
C VAL A 22 2.88 -0.23 1.29
N ALA A 23 2.80 -0.79 0.09
CA ALA A 23 3.44 -0.26 -1.11
C ALA A 23 2.39 -0.02 -2.19
N LEU A 24 2.45 1.14 -2.82
CA LEU A 24 1.54 1.53 -3.90
C LEU A 24 2.32 1.56 -5.21
N ASP A 25 1.88 0.73 -6.16
CA ASP A 25 2.49 0.58 -7.46
C ASP A 25 1.65 1.29 -8.52
N ASP A 26 2.10 2.47 -8.93
CA ASP A 26 1.48 3.30 -9.97
C ASP A 26 0.01 3.66 -9.68
N LEU A 27 -0.33 3.92 -8.42
CA LEU A 27 -1.67 4.34 -8.01
C LEU A 27 -1.94 5.78 -8.49
N GLN A 28 -2.82 5.99 -9.46
CA GLN A 28 -2.95 7.28 -10.13
C GLN A 28 -4.08 8.16 -9.61
N ASP A 29 -5.14 7.60 -9.01
CA ASP A 29 -6.23 8.44 -8.50
C ASP A 29 -5.87 9.11 -7.16
N PRO A 30 -5.86 10.46 -7.12
CA PRO A 30 -5.54 11.20 -5.90
C PRO A 30 -6.50 10.93 -4.74
N GLY A 31 -7.76 10.60 -5.04
CA GLY A 31 -8.77 10.27 -4.02
C GLY A 31 -8.46 8.92 -3.36
N ASN A 32 -8.04 7.92 -4.15
CA ASN A 32 -7.62 6.63 -3.63
C ASN A 32 -6.38 6.78 -2.74
N LEU A 33 -5.36 7.51 -3.20
CA LEU A 33 -4.15 7.75 -2.42
C LEU A 33 -4.47 8.37 -1.05
N GLY A 34 -5.26 9.44 -1.03
CA GLY A 34 -5.62 10.09 0.22
C GLY A 34 -6.47 9.21 1.15
N THR A 35 -7.37 8.40 0.59
CA THR A 35 -8.18 7.43 1.35
C THR A 35 -7.32 6.32 1.93
N ILE A 36 -6.34 5.82 1.18
CA ILE A 36 -5.38 4.81 1.64
C ILE A 36 -4.53 5.37 2.78
N LEU A 37 -3.99 6.59 2.63
CA LEU A 37 -3.23 7.24 3.70
C LEU A 37 -4.04 7.36 5.00
N ARG A 38 -5.30 7.75 4.91
CA ARG A 38 -6.20 7.82 6.06
C ARG A 38 -6.45 6.44 6.68
N THR A 39 -6.60 5.40 5.87
CA THR A 39 -6.80 4.02 6.34
C THR A 39 -5.56 3.49 7.04
N VAL A 40 -4.39 3.72 6.47
CA VAL A 40 -3.09 3.34 7.02
C VAL A 40 -2.86 3.99 8.40
N ASP A 41 -3.13 5.29 8.49
CA ASP A 41 -3.08 6.05 9.76
C ASP A 41 -4.03 5.46 10.82
N SER A 42 -5.26 5.11 10.42
CA SER A 42 -6.29 4.61 11.36
C SER A 42 -5.94 3.31 12.06
N ILE A 43 -5.06 2.52 11.48
CA ILE A 43 -4.61 1.21 12.01
C ILE A 43 -3.20 1.26 12.61
N GLY A 44 -2.61 2.45 12.74
CA GLY A 44 -1.30 2.67 13.36
C GLY A 44 -0.11 2.29 12.49
N ILE A 45 -0.28 2.13 11.18
CA ILE A 45 0.85 2.03 10.24
C ILE A 45 1.33 3.46 9.95
N ASN A 46 2.61 3.72 10.18
CA ASN A 46 3.20 5.07 10.14
C ASN A 46 3.97 5.37 8.86
N GLN A 47 4.01 4.44 7.90
CA GLN A 47 4.73 4.64 6.63
C GLN A 47 4.07 3.91 5.47
N ILE A 48 4.21 4.47 4.26
CA ILE A 48 3.90 3.81 3.00
C ILE A 48 5.03 4.01 2.01
N LEU A 49 5.17 3.07 1.08
CA LEU A 49 6.04 3.19 -0.09
C LEU A 49 5.19 3.55 -1.30
N VAL A 50 5.68 4.45 -2.12
CA VAL A 50 4.99 4.82 -3.37
C VAL A 50 5.97 4.75 -4.53
N SER A 51 5.55 4.17 -5.65
CA SER A 51 6.33 4.17 -6.88
C SER A 51 6.27 5.55 -7.57
N LYS A 52 7.19 5.81 -8.48
CA LYS A 52 7.34 7.09 -9.19
C LYS A 52 6.10 7.50 -9.99
N GLY A 53 5.29 6.54 -10.46
CA GLY A 53 4.05 6.80 -11.22
C GLY A 53 2.83 7.08 -10.33
N THR A 54 2.98 6.95 -9.01
CA THR A 54 1.89 7.23 -8.06
C THR A 54 1.55 8.73 -8.03
N ALA A 55 0.28 9.06 -7.83
CA ALA A 55 -0.21 10.44 -7.74
C ALA A 55 0.60 11.26 -6.73
N ASP A 56 0.81 12.55 -7.03
CA ASP A 56 1.52 13.45 -6.13
C ASP A 56 0.81 13.55 -4.78
N SER A 57 1.50 13.16 -3.73
CA SER A 57 0.99 13.15 -2.35
C SER A 57 0.59 14.54 -1.84
N TYR A 58 1.15 15.59 -2.42
CA TYR A 58 0.83 16.99 -2.08
C TYR A 58 -0.21 17.61 -3.00
N ASN A 59 -0.76 16.86 -3.95
CA ASN A 59 -1.93 17.30 -4.72
C ASN A 59 -3.04 17.74 -3.75
N PRO A 60 -3.69 18.91 -3.95
CA PRO A 60 -4.73 19.41 -3.04
C PRO A 60 -5.88 18.43 -2.78
N LYS A 61 -6.23 17.58 -3.79
CA LYS A 61 -7.24 16.54 -3.64
C LYS A 61 -6.77 15.44 -2.70
N VAL A 62 -5.49 15.03 -2.78
CA VAL A 62 -4.88 14.06 -1.85
C VAL A 62 -4.89 14.65 -0.44
N VAL A 63 -4.27 15.82 -0.24
CA VAL A 63 -4.16 16.47 1.06
C VAL A 63 -5.52 16.57 1.75
N ARG A 64 -6.56 16.99 1.02
CA ARG A 64 -7.92 17.10 1.55
C ARG A 64 -8.50 15.74 1.98
N SER A 65 -8.31 14.70 1.17
CA SER A 65 -8.87 13.36 1.44
C SER A 65 -8.16 12.61 2.55
N THR A 66 -6.92 12.99 2.91
CA THR A 66 -6.19 12.35 4.03
C THR A 66 -6.77 12.72 5.40
N MET A 67 -7.57 13.79 5.53
CA MET A 67 -8.07 14.30 6.83
C MET A 67 -6.95 14.47 7.86
N GLY A 68 -5.77 14.94 7.41
CA GLY A 68 -4.59 15.18 8.24
C GLY A 68 -3.66 13.99 8.45
N ALA A 69 -3.97 12.80 7.92
CA ALA A 69 -3.08 11.64 7.99
C ALA A 69 -1.71 11.90 7.31
N ILE A 70 -1.67 12.79 6.32
CA ILE A 70 -0.43 13.18 5.62
C ILE A 70 0.66 13.74 6.56
N PHE A 71 0.31 14.22 7.74
CA PHE A 71 1.26 14.71 8.74
C PHE A 71 1.74 13.62 9.72
N ARG A 72 1.15 12.43 9.65
CA ARG A 72 1.43 11.32 10.59
C ARG A 72 1.98 10.08 9.88
N VAL A 73 1.63 9.90 8.61
CA VAL A 73 2.11 8.78 7.80
C VAL A 73 3.25 9.26 6.94
N LYS A 74 4.39 8.62 7.08
CA LYS A 74 5.57 8.85 6.28
C LYS A 74 5.39 8.29 4.87
N ILE A 75 5.55 9.12 3.86
CA ILE A 75 5.45 8.71 2.45
C ILE A 75 6.86 8.61 1.88
N ILE A 76 7.27 7.42 1.51
CA ILE A 76 8.60 7.13 0.98
C ILE A 76 8.48 6.93 -0.53
N GLU A 77 8.96 7.89 -1.30
CA GLU A 77 9.01 7.81 -2.75
C GLU A 77 10.16 6.89 -3.19
N CYS A 78 9.83 5.80 -3.89
CA CYS A 78 10.78 4.83 -4.40
C CYS A 78 11.11 5.15 -5.86
N GLU A 79 12.37 5.46 -6.15
CA GLU A 79 12.86 5.62 -7.53
C GLU A 79 12.66 4.34 -8.36
N ASP A 80 12.85 3.19 -7.72
CA ASP A 80 12.64 1.86 -8.25
C ASP A 80 12.00 1.00 -7.17
N LEU A 81 10.67 0.80 -7.27
CA LEU A 81 9.91 0.03 -6.28
C LEU A 81 10.35 -1.44 -6.26
N GLU A 82 10.65 -2.05 -7.42
CA GLU A 82 11.12 -3.43 -7.50
C GLU A 82 12.42 -3.62 -6.72
N LYS A 83 13.39 -2.74 -6.91
CA LYS A 83 14.66 -2.77 -6.18
C LYS A 83 14.44 -2.60 -4.68
N THR A 84 13.59 -1.66 -4.28
CA THR A 84 13.22 -1.43 -2.87
C THR A 84 12.61 -2.67 -2.26
N LEU A 85 11.68 -3.33 -2.95
CA LEU A 85 11.05 -4.58 -2.48
C LEU A 85 12.06 -5.72 -2.34
N LYS A 86 13.05 -5.85 -3.25
CA LYS A 86 14.14 -6.81 -3.12
C LYS A 86 14.97 -6.59 -1.84
N GLU A 87 15.26 -5.34 -1.50
CA GLU A 87 15.97 -5.03 -0.25
C GLU A 87 15.13 -5.34 1.00
N ILE A 88 13.83 -5.10 0.94
CA ILE A 88 12.91 -5.43 2.03
C ILE A 88 12.80 -6.95 2.24
N LYS A 89 12.81 -7.76 1.17
CA LYS A 89 12.88 -9.23 1.26
C LYS A 89 14.10 -9.72 2.05
N LYS A 90 15.26 -9.07 1.93
CA LYS A 90 16.46 -9.41 2.72
C LYS A 90 16.25 -9.20 4.23
N ARG A 91 15.25 -8.41 4.62
CA ARG A 91 14.81 -8.20 6.02
C ARG A 91 13.72 -9.18 6.48
N LYS A 92 13.54 -10.29 5.74
CA LYS A 92 12.56 -11.36 6.02
C LYS A 92 11.09 -10.90 5.93
N PHE A 93 10.80 -9.88 5.17
CA PHE A 93 9.44 -9.57 4.76
C PHE A 93 9.08 -10.39 3.53
N GLU A 94 7.86 -10.90 3.49
CA GLU A 94 7.28 -11.52 2.30
C GLU A 94 6.48 -10.48 1.51
N ILE A 95 6.60 -10.54 0.19
CA ILE A 95 5.83 -9.66 -0.70
C ILE A 95 4.50 -10.32 -0.99
N LEU A 96 3.44 -9.63 -0.58
CA LEU A 96 2.06 -9.99 -0.85
C LEU A 96 1.51 -9.05 -1.92
N VAL A 97 1.02 -9.59 -3.02
CA VAL A 97 0.35 -8.81 -4.06
C VAL A 97 -1.13 -9.19 -4.18
N THR A 98 -1.96 -8.20 -4.50
CA THR A 98 -3.34 -8.43 -4.89
C THR A 98 -3.38 -8.89 -6.35
N SER A 99 -4.04 -10.00 -6.63
CA SER A 99 -4.17 -10.55 -7.98
C SER A 99 -5.51 -11.24 -8.14
N LEU A 100 -6.15 -11.06 -9.28
CA LEU A 100 -7.36 -11.82 -9.63
C LEU A 100 -7.03 -13.25 -10.08
N GLN A 101 -5.78 -13.51 -10.44
CA GLN A 101 -5.29 -14.80 -10.95
C GLN A 101 -4.71 -15.68 -9.82
N THR A 102 -5.44 -15.84 -8.73
CA THR A 102 -5.05 -16.73 -7.62
C THR A 102 -6.27 -17.33 -6.95
N GLU A 103 -6.11 -18.50 -6.35
CA GLU A 103 -7.16 -19.11 -5.53
C GLU A 103 -7.06 -18.71 -4.06
N ASN A 104 -5.92 -18.19 -3.62
CA ASN A 104 -5.73 -17.80 -2.22
C ASN A 104 -6.57 -16.58 -1.85
N SER A 105 -7.36 -16.71 -0.81
CA SER A 105 -8.11 -15.59 -0.24
C SER A 105 -7.24 -14.78 0.72
N ILE A 106 -7.55 -13.51 0.89
CA ILE A 106 -6.98 -12.66 1.94
C ILE A 106 -7.19 -13.24 3.35
N TYR A 107 -8.15 -14.11 3.53
CA TYR A 107 -8.49 -14.74 4.81
C TYR A 107 -7.66 -15.98 5.14
N ASP A 108 -6.96 -16.56 4.14
CA ASP A 108 -6.22 -17.82 4.26
C ASP A 108 -4.76 -17.62 4.68
N ILE A 109 -4.33 -16.38 4.84
CA ILE A 109 -2.93 -16.04 5.12
C ILE A 109 -2.75 -15.40 6.49
N LYS A 110 -1.51 -15.46 7.00
CA LYS A 110 -1.10 -14.73 8.22
C LYS A 110 -0.42 -13.42 7.85
N TYR A 111 -0.86 -12.35 8.46
CA TYR A 111 -0.30 -11.01 8.27
C TYR A 111 0.80 -10.73 9.30
N ASN A 112 1.98 -11.27 9.05
CA ASN A 112 3.17 -11.01 9.83
C ASN A 112 4.36 -10.83 8.89
N LYS A 113 5.12 -9.75 9.06
CA LYS A 113 6.26 -9.39 8.19
C LYS A 113 5.91 -9.43 6.70
N LYS A 114 4.88 -8.68 6.32
CA LYS A 114 4.42 -8.57 4.92
C LYS A 114 4.60 -7.17 4.35
N VAL A 115 4.97 -7.10 3.08
CA VAL A 115 4.76 -5.91 2.26
C VAL A 115 3.53 -6.15 1.40
N ILE A 116 2.49 -5.39 1.62
CA ILE A 116 1.24 -5.47 0.85
C ILE A 116 1.36 -4.50 -0.32
N VAL A 117 1.42 -5.02 -1.54
CA VAL A 117 1.51 -4.22 -2.75
C VAL A 117 0.13 -4.08 -3.37
N ILE A 118 -0.30 -2.84 -3.53
CA ILE A 118 -1.54 -2.44 -4.19
C ILE A 118 -1.17 -1.80 -5.53
N GLY A 119 -1.73 -2.30 -6.60
CA GLY A 119 -1.41 -1.83 -7.95
C GLY A 119 -2.31 -0.73 -8.47
N ASN A 120 -2.02 -0.34 -9.69
CA ASN A 120 -2.78 0.59 -10.52
C ASN A 120 -4.24 0.14 -10.68
N GLU A 121 -5.17 1.08 -10.77
CA GLU A 121 -6.60 0.82 -10.86
C GLU A 121 -7.02 0.05 -12.12
N ALA A 122 -6.31 0.26 -13.23
CA ALA A 122 -6.60 -0.38 -14.51
C ALA A 122 -5.77 -1.64 -14.74
N ASN A 123 -4.48 -1.58 -14.43
CA ASN A 123 -3.50 -2.61 -14.81
C ASN A 123 -3.12 -3.54 -13.64
N GLY A 124 -3.51 -3.20 -12.41
CA GLY A 124 -3.09 -3.93 -11.22
C GLY A 124 -1.60 -3.70 -10.91
N VAL A 125 -0.99 -4.66 -10.22
CA VAL A 125 0.44 -4.64 -9.87
C VAL A 125 1.28 -5.00 -11.10
N GLU A 126 2.38 -4.29 -11.33
CA GLU A 126 3.29 -4.51 -12.45
C GLU A 126 3.81 -5.96 -12.47
N GLU A 127 3.91 -6.55 -13.67
CA GLU A 127 4.25 -7.97 -13.86
C GLU A 127 5.57 -8.37 -13.18
N LYS A 128 6.60 -7.50 -13.25
CA LYS A 128 7.88 -7.76 -12.57
C LYS A 128 7.75 -7.89 -11.05
N ILE A 129 6.83 -7.13 -10.44
CA ILE A 129 6.55 -7.21 -9.00
C ILE A 129 5.69 -8.45 -8.70
N GLN A 130 4.71 -8.75 -9.56
CA GLN A 130 3.91 -9.98 -9.44
C GLN A 130 4.77 -11.25 -9.51
N ASN A 131 5.81 -11.26 -10.37
CA ASN A 131 6.71 -12.41 -10.53
C ASN A 131 7.64 -12.62 -9.33
N MET A 132 7.92 -11.59 -8.54
CA MET A 132 8.72 -11.70 -7.33
C MET A 132 7.90 -11.87 -6.04
N ALA A 133 6.58 -11.86 -6.14
CA ALA A 133 5.68 -12.00 -5.00
C ALA A 133 5.81 -13.38 -4.35
N ASP A 134 5.86 -13.41 -3.02
CA ASP A 134 5.86 -14.65 -2.24
C ASP A 134 4.43 -15.18 -2.06
N VAL A 135 3.46 -14.27 -2.00
CA VAL A 135 2.05 -14.59 -1.81
C VAL A 135 1.19 -13.74 -2.75
N LYS A 136 0.30 -14.39 -3.50
CA LYS A 136 -0.76 -13.72 -4.27
C LYS A 136 -2.10 -13.98 -3.61
N VAL A 137 -2.91 -12.94 -3.44
CA VAL A 137 -4.23 -13.05 -2.79
C VAL A 137 -5.30 -12.32 -3.56
N LYS A 138 -6.54 -12.77 -3.41
CA LYS A 138 -7.74 -12.07 -3.87
C LYS A 138 -8.70 -11.82 -2.72
N ILE A 139 -9.49 -10.76 -2.86
CA ILE A 139 -10.69 -10.58 -2.04
C ILE A 139 -11.80 -11.42 -2.67
N PRO A 140 -12.42 -12.37 -1.94
CA PRO A 140 -13.51 -13.17 -2.50
C PRO A 140 -14.69 -12.30 -2.94
N MET A 141 -15.09 -12.44 -4.20
CA MET A 141 -16.21 -11.71 -4.79
C MET A 141 -17.37 -12.70 -4.99
N LEU A 142 -18.48 -12.50 -4.27
CA LEU A 142 -19.67 -13.35 -4.36
C LEU A 142 -20.69 -12.85 -5.40
N GLY A 143 -20.48 -11.66 -5.92
CA GLY A 143 -21.32 -11.00 -6.91
C GLY A 143 -20.76 -11.09 -8.33
N LYS A 144 -21.27 -10.24 -9.22
CA LYS A 144 -20.86 -10.18 -10.63
C LYS A 144 -19.71 -9.18 -10.89
N THR A 145 -19.36 -8.37 -9.90
CA THR A 145 -18.29 -7.37 -10.03
C THR A 145 -16.93 -8.06 -10.01
N GLU A 146 -16.06 -7.74 -10.96
CA GLU A 146 -14.75 -8.38 -11.11
C GLU A 146 -13.70 -7.83 -10.14
N SER A 147 -13.81 -6.56 -9.76
CA SER A 147 -12.83 -5.90 -8.88
C SER A 147 -13.50 -4.84 -7.99
N LEU A 148 -12.78 -4.45 -6.94
CA LEU A 148 -13.14 -3.34 -6.06
C LEU A 148 -12.24 -2.13 -6.35
N ASN A 149 -12.74 -0.95 -5.99
CA ASN A 149 -11.90 0.24 -5.95
C ASN A 149 -10.65 -0.01 -5.09
N ALA A 150 -9.50 0.51 -5.53
CA ALA A 150 -8.21 0.23 -4.90
C ALA A 150 -8.15 0.60 -3.41
N SER A 151 -8.74 1.74 -3.02
CA SER A 151 -8.76 2.16 -1.61
C SER A 151 -9.70 1.30 -0.75
N VAL A 152 -10.80 0.82 -1.33
CA VAL A 152 -11.72 -0.13 -0.67
C VAL A 152 -11.02 -1.47 -0.47
N ALA A 153 -10.39 -2.01 -1.51
CA ALA A 153 -9.65 -3.26 -1.45
C ALA A 153 -8.53 -3.18 -0.39
N THR A 154 -7.78 -2.08 -0.38
CA THR A 154 -6.74 -1.83 0.63
C THR A 154 -7.33 -1.83 2.04
N GLY A 155 -8.45 -1.16 2.25
CA GLY A 155 -9.12 -1.13 3.55
C GLY A 155 -9.50 -2.53 4.04
N ILE A 156 -10.10 -3.35 3.18
CA ILE A 156 -10.50 -4.72 3.51
C ILE A 156 -9.28 -5.57 3.92
N ILE A 157 -8.18 -5.51 3.15
CA ILE A 157 -6.96 -6.27 3.44
C ILE A 157 -6.32 -5.82 4.76
N LEU A 158 -6.22 -4.52 4.97
CA LEU A 158 -5.61 -3.97 6.18
C LEU A 158 -6.46 -4.24 7.42
N TYR A 159 -7.79 -4.23 7.32
CA TYR A 159 -8.66 -4.58 8.45
C TYR A 159 -8.70 -6.09 8.72
N GLU A 160 -8.41 -6.94 7.75
CA GLU A 160 -8.15 -8.37 8.03
C GLU A 160 -6.86 -8.53 8.87
N TYR A 161 -5.81 -7.78 8.57
CA TYR A 161 -4.62 -7.73 9.43
C TYR A 161 -4.98 -7.28 10.87
N VAL A 162 -5.75 -6.20 11.01
CA VAL A 162 -6.21 -5.71 12.32
C VAL A 162 -7.00 -6.80 13.05
N ARG A 163 -7.94 -7.48 12.36
CA ARG A 163 -8.73 -8.57 12.94
C ARG A 163 -7.85 -9.69 13.51
N GLN A 164 -6.74 -10.01 12.82
CA GLN A 164 -5.80 -11.02 13.29
C GLN A 164 -4.99 -10.55 14.51
N LYS A 165 -4.75 -9.24 14.63
CA LYS A 165 -3.97 -8.67 15.75
C LYS A 165 -4.76 -8.51 17.04
N ILE A 166 -6.06 -8.23 16.97
CA ILE A 166 -6.92 -7.98 18.13
C ILE A 166 -7.57 -9.27 18.72
N LYS A 167 -7.22 -10.42 18.17
CA LYS A 167 -7.55 -11.73 18.75
C LYS A 167 -6.49 -12.15 19.74
#